data_93d3b79dc5ceacd5f940f3e63003c70b
#
_entry.id   93d3b79dc5ceacd5f940f3e63003c70b
#
_cell.length_a   1.000
_cell.length_b   1.000
_cell.length_c   1.000
_cell.angle_alpha   90.00
_cell.angle_beta   90.00
_cell.angle_gamma   90.00
#
_symmetry.space_group_name_H-M   'P 1'
#
loop_
_entity.id
_entity.type
_entity.pdbx_description
1 polymer ?
#
loop_
_entity_poly.entity_id
_entity_poly.type
_entity_poly.pdbx_seq_one_letter_code
_entity_poly.pdbx_strand_id
1 'polypeptide(L)'
;MKKLISAIILSILSTSANADDQQTFVFNNLQGDFTTCYSYYLLSEEGLKKSGSANDETIAGLNKSADLSLESVFMIGQQLGMNTDTMRNRVKTSFESMKKEMGEDFKNFSSVLDKYAIFCKYLIEKTDDRVLFWEDKFK
;
A
#
# COMPACT_ATOMS: atom_id res chain seq x y z
N MET A 1 -13.57 11.37 5.60
CA MET A 1 -12.53 10.64 4.87
C MET A 1 -12.96 9.31 4.22
N LYS A 2 -14.05 8.68 4.66
CA LYS A 2 -14.59 7.42 4.04
C LYS A 2 -15.18 7.60 2.62
N LYS A 3 -15.35 8.82 2.12
CA LYS A 3 -16.02 9.09 0.83
C LYS A 3 -15.10 9.26 -0.38
N LEU A 4 -13.78 9.39 -0.20
CA LEU A 4 -12.88 9.71 -1.31
C LEU A 4 -12.45 8.49 -2.13
N ILE A 5 -12.31 7.33 -1.54
CA ILE A 5 -11.89 6.12 -2.25
C ILE A 5 -13.04 5.53 -3.10
N SER A 6 -14.30 5.71 -2.67
CA SER A 6 -15.47 5.21 -3.41
C SER A 6 -15.79 5.97 -4.70
N ALA A 7 -15.38 7.24 -4.82
CA ALA A 7 -15.72 8.05 -5.98
C ALA A 7 -14.83 7.80 -7.21
N ILE A 8 -13.62 7.28 -7.00
CA ILE A 8 -12.63 7.09 -8.08
C ILE A 8 -12.94 5.84 -8.91
N ILE A 9 -13.57 4.84 -8.32
CA ILE A 9 -13.84 3.56 -8.98
C ILE A 9 -14.97 3.65 -10.02
N LEU A 10 -15.81 4.67 -9.97
CA LEU A 10 -17.02 4.76 -10.80
C LEU A 10 -16.86 5.50 -12.15
N SER A 11 -15.72 6.09 -12.45
CA SER A 11 -15.59 6.94 -13.64
C SER A 11 -14.92 6.29 -14.86
N ILE A 12 -14.53 5.02 -14.81
CA ILE A 12 -13.85 4.35 -15.93
C ILE A 12 -14.72 3.24 -16.52
N LEU A 13 -15.87 3.62 -17.06
CA LEU A 13 -16.69 2.76 -17.91
C LEU A 13 -16.54 3.19 -19.39
N SER A 14 -15.39 2.94 -19.97
CA SER A 14 -15.23 2.98 -21.42
C SER A 14 -14.84 1.60 -21.96
N THR A 15 -15.76 1.04 -22.70
CA THR A 15 -15.76 -0.31 -23.29
C THR A 15 -14.76 -0.44 -24.45
N SER A 16 -13.54 -0.88 -24.15
CA SER A 16 -12.67 -1.52 -25.13
C SER A 16 -11.76 -2.54 -24.42
N ALA A 17 -11.32 -3.62 -25.10
CA ALA A 17 -10.42 -4.62 -24.54
C ALA A 17 -9.14 -3.99 -23.97
N ASN A 18 -8.62 -2.92 -24.58
CA ASN A 18 -7.48 -2.17 -24.11
C ASN A 18 -7.75 -1.42 -22.79
N ALA A 19 -8.97 -0.97 -22.54
CA ALA A 19 -9.35 -0.29 -21.29
C ALA A 19 -9.39 -1.26 -20.11
N ASP A 20 -9.86 -2.49 -20.32
CA ASP A 20 -9.86 -3.54 -19.28
C ASP A 20 -8.44 -3.96 -18.93
N ASP A 21 -7.55 -4.08 -19.89
CA ASP A 21 -6.14 -4.40 -19.69
C ASP A 21 -5.42 -3.27 -18.94
N GLN A 22 -5.69 -2.02 -19.31
CA GLN A 22 -5.13 -0.84 -18.61
C GLN A 22 -5.61 -0.78 -17.17
N GLN A 23 -6.91 -0.95 -16.93
CA GLN A 23 -7.46 -0.96 -15.59
C GLN A 23 -6.85 -2.06 -14.72
N THR A 24 -6.74 -3.29 -15.26
CA THR A 24 -6.12 -4.40 -14.57
C THR A 24 -4.66 -4.12 -14.23
N PHE A 25 -3.91 -3.55 -15.17
CA PHE A 25 -2.52 -3.14 -14.94
C PHE A 25 -2.41 -2.11 -13.81
N VAL A 26 -3.20 -1.03 -13.89
CA VAL A 26 -3.21 0.05 -12.89
C VAL A 26 -3.55 -0.50 -11.51
N PHE A 27 -4.64 -1.25 -11.39
CA PHE A 27 -5.09 -1.80 -10.11
C PHE A 27 -4.11 -2.82 -9.52
N ASN A 28 -3.50 -3.65 -10.36
CA ASN A 28 -2.52 -4.62 -9.89
C ASN A 28 -1.28 -3.95 -9.30
N ASN A 29 -0.80 -2.88 -9.94
CA ASN A 29 0.34 -2.12 -9.44
C ASN A 29 -0.03 -1.28 -8.20
N LEU A 30 -1.19 -0.64 -8.21
CA LEU A 30 -1.69 0.15 -7.07
C LEU A 30 -1.89 -0.74 -5.83
N GLN A 31 -2.42 -1.95 -6.01
CA GLN A 31 -2.52 -2.93 -4.92
C GLN A 31 -1.15 -3.30 -4.36
N GLY A 32 -0.15 -3.48 -5.23
CA GLY A 32 1.24 -3.72 -4.83
C GLY A 32 1.81 -2.56 -4.01
N ASP A 33 1.55 -1.33 -4.42
CA ASP A 33 1.95 -0.13 -3.68
C ASP A 33 1.35 -0.10 -2.27
N PHE A 34 0.04 -0.33 -2.14
CA PHE A 34 -0.63 -0.38 -0.82
C PHE A 34 -0.16 -1.56 0.03
N THR A 35 0.12 -2.71 -0.58
CA THR A 35 0.68 -3.88 0.13
C THR A 35 2.06 -3.56 0.71
N THR A 36 2.90 -2.87 -0.05
CA THR A 36 4.20 -2.38 0.41
C THR A 36 4.06 -1.41 1.58
N CYS A 37 3.14 -0.45 1.48
CA CYS A 37 2.93 0.54 2.52
C CYS A 37 2.31 -0.04 3.80
N TYR A 38 1.42 -1.00 3.68
CA TYR A 38 0.94 -1.75 4.84
C TYR A 38 2.09 -2.40 5.61
N SER A 39 2.97 -3.11 4.90
CA SER A 39 4.16 -3.74 5.50
C SER A 39 5.09 -2.71 6.14
N TYR A 40 5.30 -1.58 5.47
CA TYR A 40 6.09 -0.46 5.97
C TYR A 40 5.55 0.09 7.30
N TYR A 41 4.24 0.36 7.39
CA TYR A 41 3.64 0.92 8.60
C TYR A 41 3.71 -0.03 9.79
N LEU A 42 3.46 -1.34 9.57
CA LEU A 42 3.58 -2.34 10.64
C LEU A 42 5.01 -2.48 11.14
N LEU A 43 5.98 -2.58 10.24
CA LEU A 43 7.38 -2.72 10.61
C LEU A 43 7.95 -1.45 11.22
N SER A 44 7.45 -0.28 10.81
CA SER A 44 7.81 1.00 11.43
C SER A 44 7.33 1.07 12.88
N GLU A 45 6.12 0.61 13.16
CA GLU A 45 5.61 0.49 14.53
C GLU A 45 6.50 -0.41 15.38
N GLU A 46 6.81 -1.61 14.87
CA GLU A 46 7.69 -2.57 15.57
C GLU A 46 9.07 -1.99 15.83
N GLY A 47 9.67 -1.34 14.84
CA GLY A 47 11.00 -0.71 14.95
C GLY A 47 11.04 0.43 15.96
N LEU A 48 10.02 1.30 15.98
CA LEU A 48 9.91 2.39 16.95
C LEU A 48 9.74 1.86 18.38
N LYS A 49 8.93 0.81 18.57
CA LYS A 49 8.79 0.16 19.87
C LYS A 49 10.10 -0.44 20.36
N LYS A 50 10.85 -1.12 19.49
CA LYS A 50 12.17 -1.69 19.82
C LYS A 50 13.21 -0.62 20.16
N SER A 51 13.21 0.50 19.45
CA SER A 51 14.16 1.60 19.70
C SER A 51 13.86 2.44 20.93
N GLY A 52 12.69 2.22 21.55
CA GLY A 52 12.20 3.05 22.66
C GLY A 52 11.77 4.47 22.23
N SER A 53 11.64 4.71 20.94
CA SER A 53 11.25 6.01 20.36
C SER A 53 9.73 6.12 20.10
N ALA A 54 8.98 5.07 20.44
CA ALA A 54 7.53 5.05 20.26
C ALA A 54 6.82 5.95 21.25
N ASN A 55 5.90 6.78 20.77
CA ASN A 55 4.88 7.43 21.57
C ASN A 55 3.49 7.06 21.04
N ASP A 56 2.47 7.20 21.90
CA ASP A 56 1.12 6.72 21.59
C ASP A 56 0.51 7.39 20.35
N GLU A 57 0.77 8.67 20.12
CA GLU A 57 0.27 9.41 18.96
C GLU A 57 0.89 8.88 17.66
N THR A 58 2.20 8.68 17.65
CA THR A 58 2.91 8.12 16.50
C THR A 58 2.43 6.70 16.18
N ILE A 59 2.31 5.86 17.19
CA ILE A 59 1.82 4.48 17.03
C ILE A 59 0.38 4.47 16.50
N ALA A 60 -0.50 5.31 17.06
CA ALA A 60 -1.88 5.42 16.56
C ALA A 60 -1.93 5.89 15.10
N GLY A 61 -1.07 6.81 14.70
CA GLY A 61 -0.93 7.27 13.32
C GLY A 61 -0.48 6.16 12.36
N LEU A 62 0.53 5.38 12.75
CA LEU A 62 1.01 4.23 11.97
C LEU A 62 -0.07 3.16 11.81
N ASN A 63 -0.75 2.81 12.88
CA ASN A 63 -1.84 1.83 12.85
C ASN A 63 -2.98 2.28 11.93
N LYS A 64 -3.40 3.54 12.02
CA LYS A 64 -4.41 4.09 11.12
C LYS A 64 -4.00 4.00 9.65
N SER A 65 -2.74 4.32 9.36
CA SER A 65 -2.20 4.25 7.99
C SER A 65 -2.07 2.81 7.50
N ALA A 66 -1.71 1.88 8.39
CA ALA A 66 -1.70 0.45 8.09
C ALA A 66 -3.11 -0.06 7.76
N ASP A 67 -4.11 0.27 8.57
CA ASP A 67 -5.51 -0.13 8.34
C ASP A 67 -6.04 0.39 7.01
N LEU A 68 -5.80 1.66 6.68
CA LEU A 68 -6.19 2.25 5.39
C LEU A 68 -5.51 1.54 4.21
N SER A 69 -4.23 1.21 4.35
CA SER A 69 -3.48 0.49 3.31
C SER A 69 -4.02 -0.92 3.12
N LEU A 70 -4.30 -1.64 4.21
CA LEU A 70 -4.85 -3.00 4.13
C LEU A 70 -6.27 -3.01 3.55
N GLU A 71 -7.14 -2.07 3.95
CA GLU A 71 -8.47 -1.91 3.37
C GLU A 71 -8.38 -1.69 1.85
N SER A 72 -7.44 -0.85 1.40
CA SER A 72 -7.20 -0.60 -0.01
C SER A 72 -6.71 -1.85 -0.75
N VAL A 73 -5.81 -2.65 -0.16
CA VAL A 73 -5.36 -3.93 -0.73
C VAL A 73 -6.53 -4.86 -1.01
N PHE A 74 -7.44 -5.01 -0.03
CA PHE A 74 -8.59 -5.90 -0.19
C PHE A 74 -9.62 -5.36 -1.17
N MET A 75 -9.93 -4.06 -1.12
CA MET A 75 -10.87 -3.43 -2.06
C MET A 75 -10.40 -3.54 -3.51
N ILE A 76 -9.14 -3.21 -3.78
CA ILE A 76 -8.57 -3.31 -5.12
C ILE A 76 -8.46 -4.78 -5.56
N GLY A 77 -8.07 -5.68 -4.66
CA GLY A 77 -7.99 -7.10 -4.93
C GLY A 77 -9.34 -7.70 -5.33
N GLN A 78 -10.42 -7.28 -4.70
CA GLN A 78 -11.78 -7.67 -5.09
C GLN A 78 -12.14 -7.18 -6.49
N GLN A 79 -11.77 -5.96 -6.86
CA GLN A 79 -11.96 -5.43 -8.22
C GLN A 79 -11.17 -6.22 -9.27
N LEU A 80 -10.02 -6.77 -8.88
CA LEU A 80 -9.21 -7.66 -9.71
C LEU A 80 -9.70 -9.12 -9.73
N GLY A 81 -10.78 -9.43 -9.04
CA GLY A 81 -11.30 -10.81 -8.93
C GLY A 81 -10.40 -11.74 -8.10
N MET A 82 -9.53 -11.19 -7.26
CA MET A 82 -8.66 -12.00 -6.42
C MET A 82 -9.43 -12.60 -5.24
N ASN A 83 -9.16 -13.86 -4.93
CA ASN A 83 -9.65 -14.47 -3.70
C ASN A 83 -8.85 -13.99 -2.48
N THR A 84 -9.43 -14.16 -1.30
CA THR A 84 -8.85 -13.72 -0.03
C THR A 84 -7.47 -14.32 0.23
N ASP A 85 -7.25 -15.58 -0.11
CA ASP A 85 -5.97 -16.26 0.12
C ASP A 85 -4.85 -15.68 -0.76
N THR A 86 -5.16 -15.35 -2.00
CA THR A 86 -4.21 -14.65 -2.89
C THR A 86 -3.82 -13.29 -2.31
N MET A 87 -4.80 -12.51 -1.84
CA MET A 87 -4.53 -11.20 -1.23
C MET A 87 -3.69 -11.32 0.05
N ARG A 88 -4.03 -12.28 0.92
CA ARG A 88 -3.24 -12.57 2.14
C ARG A 88 -1.80 -12.98 1.83
N ASN A 89 -1.61 -13.82 0.82
CA ASN A 89 -0.28 -14.25 0.40
C ASN A 89 0.56 -13.09 -0.14
N ARG A 90 -0.03 -12.17 -0.89
CA ARG A 90 0.66 -10.93 -1.34
C ARG A 90 1.11 -10.10 -0.16
N VAL A 91 0.23 -9.88 0.81
CA VAL A 91 0.55 -9.13 2.04
C VAL A 91 1.67 -9.81 2.81
N LYS A 92 1.58 -11.11 3.04
CA LYS A 92 2.60 -11.89 3.73
C LYS A 92 3.96 -11.82 3.05
N THR A 93 4.00 -12.03 1.73
CA THR A 93 5.24 -11.97 0.94
C THR A 93 5.89 -10.58 1.01
N SER A 94 5.09 -9.52 0.90
CA SER A 94 5.57 -8.14 1.02
C SER A 94 6.16 -7.88 2.41
N PHE A 95 5.45 -8.29 3.45
CA PHE A 95 5.89 -8.12 4.83
C PHE A 95 7.21 -8.86 5.10
N GLU A 96 7.31 -10.12 4.70
CA GLU A 96 8.53 -10.92 4.87
C GLU A 96 9.71 -10.35 4.07
N SER A 97 9.46 -9.86 2.85
CA SER A 97 10.48 -9.22 2.03
C SER A 97 11.01 -7.94 2.68
N MET A 98 10.13 -7.08 3.17
CA MET A 98 10.54 -5.85 3.84
C MET A 98 11.21 -6.12 5.19
N LYS A 99 10.75 -7.12 5.95
CA LYS A 99 11.39 -7.55 7.19
C LYS A 99 12.82 -8.01 6.93
N LYS A 100 13.06 -8.73 5.83
CA LYS A 100 14.41 -9.11 5.40
C LYS A 100 15.26 -7.90 5.02
N GLU A 101 14.69 -6.91 4.31
CA GLU A 101 15.36 -5.65 3.97
C GLU A 101 15.76 -4.88 5.23
N MET A 102 14.87 -4.86 6.23
CA MET A 102 15.13 -4.23 7.53
C MET A 102 16.28 -4.87 8.31
N GLY A 103 16.53 -6.16 8.06
CA GLY A 103 17.62 -6.93 8.66
C GLY A 103 17.35 -7.38 10.09
N GLU A 104 18.26 -8.23 10.60
CA GLU A 104 18.17 -8.71 11.98
C GLU A 104 18.23 -7.53 12.95
N ASP A 105 17.40 -7.60 13.99
CA ASP A 105 17.27 -6.58 15.04
C ASP A 105 17.03 -5.16 14.50
N PHE A 106 16.41 -5.04 13.33
CA PHE A 106 16.09 -3.75 12.72
C PHE A 106 17.31 -2.86 12.43
N LYS A 107 18.46 -3.46 12.15
CA LYS A 107 19.72 -2.73 11.90
C LYS A 107 19.65 -1.74 10.74
N ASN A 108 18.78 -1.99 9.75
CA ASN A 108 18.56 -1.13 8.58
C ASN A 108 17.29 -0.27 8.70
N PHE A 109 16.75 -0.10 9.89
CA PHE A 109 15.47 0.57 10.12
C PHE A 109 15.44 1.99 9.52
N SER A 110 16.46 2.80 9.77
CA SER A 110 16.54 4.16 9.22
C SER A 110 16.51 4.17 7.70
N SER A 111 17.22 3.24 7.06
CA SER A 111 17.24 3.12 5.59
C SER A 111 15.87 2.76 5.01
N VAL A 112 15.13 1.88 5.69
CA VAL A 112 13.76 1.52 5.28
C VAL A 112 12.80 2.69 5.48
N LEU A 113 12.91 3.44 6.59
CA LEU A 113 12.16 4.66 6.81
C LEU A 113 12.40 5.67 5.69
N ASP A 114 13.66 5.97 5.37
CA ASP A 114 14.03 6.93 4.34
C ASP A 114 13.49 6.53 2.96
N LYS A 115 13.49 5.23 2.66
CA LYS A 115 13.03 4.70 1.38
C LYS A 115 11.51 4.80 1.19
N TYR A 116 10.73 4.53 2.22
CA TYR A 116 9.28 4.34 2.09
C TYR A 116 8.41 5.43 2.71
N ALA A 117 8.92 6.21 3.68
CA ALA A 117 8.10 7.14 4.45
C ALA A 117 7.36 8.15 3.58
N ILE A 118 8.08 8.85 2.69
CA ILE A 118 7.51 9.88 1.82
C ILE A 118 6.55 9.25 0.82
N PHE A 119 6.95 8.13 0.21
CA PHE A 119 6.13 7.41 -0.76
C PHE A 119 4.81 6.95 -0.15
N CYS A 120 4.85 6.29 1.01
CA CYS A 120 3.65 5.73 1.63
C CYS A 120 2.71 6.82 2.18
N LYS A 121 3.26 7.92 2.69
CA LYS A 121 2.45 9.09 3.04
C LYS A 121 1.75 9.65 1.81
N TYR A 122 2.49 9.89 0.74
CA TYR A 122 1.96 10.41 -0.52
C TYR A 122 0.90 9.50 -1.14
N LEU A 123 1.11 8.19 -1.11
CA LEU A 123 0.15 7.22 -1.63
C LEU A 123 -1.23 7.36 -0.98
N ILE A 124 -1.29 7.53 0.35
CA ILE A 124 -2.56 7.70 1.08
C ILE A 124 -3.19 9.06 0.82
N GLU A 125 -2.38 10.13 0.78
CA GLU A 125 -2.86 11.49 0.64
C GLU A 125 -3.23 11.85 -0.81
N LYS A 126 -2.60 11.21 -1.78
CA LYS A 126 -2.67 11.50 -3.23
C LYS A 126 -2.82 10.23 -4.06
N THR A 127 -3.73 9.36 -3.69
CA THR A 127 -3.98 8.10 -4.41
C THR A 127 -4.29 8.34 -5.89
N ASP A 128 -5.02 9.41 -6.21
CA ASP A 128 -5.37 9.75 -7.60
C ASP A 128 -4.13 10.01 -8.47
N ASP A 129 -3.14 10.72 -7.93
CA ASP A 129 -1.89 10.98 -8.64
C ASP A 129 -1.13 9.68 -8.92
N ARG A 130 -1.24 8.71 -8.00
CA ARG A 130 -0.62 7.39 -8.19
C ARG A 130 -1.34 6.55 -9.24
N VAL A 131 -2.66 6.65 -9.33
CA VAL A 131 -3.45 6.05 -10.42
C VAL A 131 -2.98 6.63 -11.76
N LEU A 132 -2.92 7.96 -11.90
CA LEU A 132 -2.45 8.63 -13.12
C LEU A 132 -1.03 8.22 -13.50
N PHE A 133 -0.14 8.06 -12.51
CA PHE A 133 1.22 7.55 -12.75
C PHE A 133 1.20 6.15 -13.40
N TRP A 134 0.37 5.23 -12.90
CA TRP A 134 0.29 3.88 -13.46
C TRP A 134 -0.42 3.86 -14.82
N GLU A 135 -1.43 4.73 -15.04
CA GLU A 135 -2.04 4.90 -16.36
C GLU A 135 -1.03 5.36 -17.41
N ASP A 136 -0.14 6.27 -17.04
CA ASP A 136 0.92 6.74 -17.94
C ASP A 136 1.97 5.66 -18.25
N LYS A 137 2.25 4.79 -17.31
CA LYS A 137 3.18 3.66 -17.48
C LYS A 137 2.63 2.53 -18.35
N PHE A 138 1.32 2.46 -18.54
CA PHE A 138 0.69 1.45 -19.40
C PHE A 138 0.88 1.76 -20.89
N LYS A 139 1.09 3.02 -21.27
CA LYS A 139 1.31 3.47 -22.68
C LYS A 139 2.64 2.95 -23.20
#